data_285fbdd902344ade29b04650e27610a6
#
_entry.id   285fbdd902344ade29b04650e27610a6
#
_cell.length_a   1.000
_cell.length_b   1.000
_cell.length_c   1.000
_cell.angle_alpha   90.00
_cell.angle_beta   90.00
_cell.angle_gamma   90.00
#
_symmetry.space_group_name_H-M   'P 1'
#
loop_
_entity.id
_entity.type
_entity.pdbx_description
1 polymer ?
#
loop_
_entity_poly.entity_id
_entity_poly.type
_entity_poly.pdbx_seq_one_letter_code
_entity_poly.pdbx_strand_id
1 'polypeptide(L)'
;MRVVICGAAGQLGQDLVKRFQSAGEEVLAFDLDLDITDYDVVMEKIPSLQPHLVINSAADVDADRAELDPEPSLKVNFTGTQNLALACLETGCAMAFISSDYVFDGRKGAPYNEFDRPNPQGVYGKAKLASERYLAAVLPRHYVFRTQWLFGKGGKRNFVKSILRNAREKGRLRVVTDEVGTPTCTEDLADIIYRVCLSGKYGLYHATNQGICSRYDFAREIVELAGWEDIEVEPIKYADLDLPCPRPPYSPLDNLNLRLQGFPLARHYREALREYVSWLLENNGF
;
A
#
# COMPACT_ATOMS: atom_id res chain seq x y z
N MET A 1 14.81 -1.40 -18.52
CA MET A 1 15.61 -0.70 -17.48
C MET A 1 15.96 -1.66 -16.36
N ARG A 2 16.96 -1.31 -15.53
CA ARG A 2 17.29 -2.09 -14.31
C ARG A 2 16.51 -1.51 -13.14
N VAL A 3 15.70 -2.33 -12.48
CA VAL A 3 14.81 -1.93 -11.39
C VAL A 3 15.16 -2.71 -10.13
N VAL A 4 15.44 -2.01 -9.05
CA VAL A 4 15.57 -2.60 -7.71
C VAL A 4 14.23 -2.49 -7.00
N ILE A 5 13.72 -3.59 -6.44
CA ILE A 5 12.49 -3.62 -5.65
C ILE A 5 12.82 -4.10 -4.24
N CYS A 6 12.69 -3.21 -3.26
CA CYS A 6 12.81 -3.52 -1.84
C CYS A 6 11.44 -3.90 -1.26
N GLY A 7 11.38 -4.92 -0.38
CA GLY A 7 10.13 -5.49 0.12
C GLY A 7 9.45 -6.41 -0.91
N ALA A 8 10.24 -7.08 -1.74
CA ALA A 8 9.79 -7.90 -2.87
C ALA A 8 8.96 -9.13 -2.46
N ALA A 9 9.14 -9.68 -1.25
CA ALA A 9 8.33 -10.79 -0.75
C ALA A 9 6.98 -10.33 -0.18
N GLY A 10 6.78 -9.01 0.00
CA GLY A 10 5.51 -8.42 0.42
C GLY A 10 4.39 -8.59 -0.60
N GLN A 11 3.14 -8.30 -0.18
CA GLN A 11 1.97 -8.46 -1.03
C GLN A 11 2.07 -7.66 -2.34
N LEU A 12 2.38 -6.38 -2.26
CA LEU A 12 2.59 -5.52 -3.43
C LEU A 12 3.91 -5.84 -4.15
N GLY A 13 4.98 -6.14 -3.38
CA GLY A 13 6.30 -6.42 -3.93
C GLY A 13 6.30 -7.55 -4.95
N GLN A 14 5.58 -8.65 -4.67
CA GLN A 14 5.45 -9.78 -5.59
C GLN A 14 4.78 -9.39 -6.92
N ASP A 15 3.71 -8.58 -6.87
CA ASP A 15 3.02 -8.12 -8.07
C ASP A 15 3.85 -7.09 -8.85
N LEU A 16 4.63 -6.24 -8.17
CA LEU A 16 5.61 -5.35 -8.80
C LEU A 16 6.68 -6.16 -9.55
N VAL A 17 7.29 -7.16 -8.91
CA VAL A 17 8.29 -8.03 -9.54
C VAL A 17 7.70 -8.66 -10.80
N LYS A 18 6.54 -9.30 -10.68
CA LYS A 18 5.84 -9.94 -11.81
C LYS A 18 5.53 -8.93 -12.91
N ARG A 19 5.03 -7.74 -12.57
CA ARG A 19 4.63 -6.73 -13.57
C ARG A 19 5.82 -6.19 -14.35
N PHE A 20 6.91 -5.86 -13.67
CA PHE A 20 8.10 -5.34 -14.33
C PHE A 20 8.81 -6.42 -15.15
N GLN A 21 8.93 -7.65 -14.66
CA GLN A 21 9.51 -8.78 -15.42
C GLN A 21 8.69 -9.11 -16.66
N SER A 22 7.36 -9.12 -16.58
CA SER A 22 6.49 -9.39 -17.72
C SER A 22 6.59 -8.34 -18.84
N ALA A 23 7.09 -7.15 -18.50
CA ALA A 23 7.37 -6.08 -19.45
C ALA A 23 8.81 -6.12 -20.01
N GLY A 24 9.61 -7.13 -19.66
CA GLY A 24 10.99 -7.28 -20.13
C GLY A 24 12.02 -6.44 -19.37
N GLU A 25 11.66 -5.91 -18.19
CA GLU A 25 12.59 -5.16 -17.36
C GLU A 25 13.54 -6.11 -16.58
N GLU A 26 14.77 -5.68 -16.34
CA GLU A 26 15.72 -6.37 -15.46
C GLU A 26 15.37 -6.05 -14.00
N VAL A 27 14.80 -7.02 -13.27
CA VAL A 27 14.34 -6.84 -11.90
C VAL A 27 15.29 -7.49 -10.90
N LEU A 28 15.79 -6.68 -9.97
CA LEU A 28 16.58 -7.11 -8.82
C LEU A 28 15.69 -6.97 -7.58
N ALA A 29 15.24 -8.10 -7.05
CA ALA A 29 14.26 -8.18 -5.98
C ALA A 29 14.95 -8.47 -4.65
N PHE A 30 14.70 -7.62 -3.65
CA PHE A 30 15.23 -7.76 -2.29
C PHE A 30 14.12 -7.69 -1.25
N ASP A 31 14.28 -8.43 -0.18
CA ASP A 31 13.42 -8.37 1.00
C ASP A 31 14.28 -8.19 2.27
N LEU A 32 14.24 -9.11 3.22
CA LEU A 32 15.05 -9.04 4.44
C LEU A 32 16.56 -9.29 4.20
N ASP A 33 16.93 -9.77 3.03
CA ASP A 33 18.32 -9.91 2.57
C ASP A 33 18.99 -8.57 2.21
N LEU A 34 18.22 -7.49 2.13
CA LEU A 34 18.69 -6.11 2.08
C LEU A 34 17.99 -5.30 3.19
N ASP A 35 18.61 -5.23 4.36
CA ASP A 35 18.09 -4.38 5.44
C ASP A 35 18.21 -2.91 5.07
N ILE A 36 17.09 -2.33 4.62
CA ILE A 36 17.04 -0.91 4.24
C ILE A 36 17.33 0.05 5.41
N THR A 37 17.25 -0.45 6.65
CA THR A 37 17.50 0.36 7.85
C THR A 37 19.01 0.49 8.17
N ASP A 38 19.85 -0.35 7.55
CA ASP A 38 21.30 -0.29 7.67
C ASP A 38 21.86 0.64 6.56
N TYR A 39 22.37 1.78 6.98
CA TYR A 39 22.90 2.81 6.08
C TYR A 39 24.08 2.29 5.24
N ASP A 40 25.04 1.63 5.86
CA ASP A 40 26.27 1.20 5.19
C ASP A 40 25.95 0.11 4.14
N VAL A 41 25.09 -0.84 4.49
CA VAL A 41 24.62 -1.89 3.59
C VAL A 41 23.89 -1.30 2.37
N VAL A 42 23.02 -0.31 2.58
CA VAL A 42 22.27 0.34 1.49
C VAL A 42 23.20 1.13 0.58
N MET A 43 24.14 1.92 1.17
CA MET A 43 25.08 2.75 0.42
C MET A 43 26.14 1.95 -0.34
N GLU A 44 26.47 0.75 0.09
CA GLU A 44 27.32 -0.17 -0.67
C GLU A 44 26.50 -0.86 -1.79
N LYS A 45 25.35 -1.41 -1.43
CA LYS A 45 24.60 -2.30 -2.33
C LYS A 45 23.94 -1.56 -3.48
N ILE A 46 23.13 -0.53 -3.21
CA ILE A 46 22.33 0.14 -4.25
C ILE A 46 23.21 0.75 -5.36
N PRO A 47 24.28 1.52 -5.05
CA PRO A 47 25.18 2.04 -6.08
C PRO A 47 25.86 0.94 -6.90
N SER A 48 26.29 -0.17 -6.28
CA SER A 48 26.94 -1.27 -6.99
C SER A 48 26.07 -1.93 -8.04
N LEU A 49 24.75 -1.87 -7.88
CA LEU A 49 23.76 -2.41 -8.82
C LEU A 49 23.48 -1.49 -10.01
N GLN A 50 23.85 -0.22 -9.94
CA GLN A 50 23.60 0.79 -10.99
C GLN A 50 22.12 0.78 -11.47
N PRO A 51 21.13 0.95 -10.58
CA PRO A 51 19.72 0.90 -10.97
C PRO A 51 19.32 2.15 -11.76
N HIS A 52 18.28 2.03 -12.58
CA HIS A 52 17.58 3.18 -13.17
C HIS A 52 16.41 3.64 -12.29
N LEU A 53 15.84 2.70 -11.51
CA LEU A 53 14.72 2.92 -10.62
C LEU A 53 14.85 2.03 -9.38
N VAL A 54 14.65 2.61 -8.20
CA VAL A 54 14.45 1.86 -6.95
C VAL A 54 12.99 2.01 -6.52
N ILE A 55 12.32 0.90 -6.24
CA ILE A 55 10.94 0.90 -5.70
C ILE A 55 11.01 0.44 -4.25
N ASN A 56 10.65 1.32 -3.33
CA ASN A 56 10.53 0.99 -1.91
C ASN A 56 9.10 0.59 -1.58
N SER A 57 8.83 -0.72 -1.57
CA SER A 57 7.61 -1.33 -1.07
C SER A 57 7.78 -1.98 0.31
N ALA A 58 8.98 -1.90 0.89
CA ALA A 58 9.23 -2.34 2.26
C ALA A 58 8.56 -1.41 3.25
N ALA A 59 7.86 -1.96 4.23
CA ALA A 59 7.20 -1.19 5.27
C ALA A 59 6.88 -2.05 6.49
N ASP A 60 6.95 -1.45 7.67
CA ASP A 60 6.24 -1.93 8.84
C ASP A 60 4.82 -1.36 8.81
N VAL A 61 3.84 -2.23 8.59
CA VAL A 61 2.42 -1.86 8.38
C VAL A 61 1.55 -2.08 9.62
N ASP A 62 2.12 -2.55 10.72
CA ASP A 62 1.41 -2.76 11.98
C ASP A 62 1.22 -1.43 12.72
N ALA A 63 0.17 -0.69 12.35
CA ALA A 63 -0.11 0.61 12.90
C ALA A 63 -0.42 0.59 14.41
N ASP A 64 -1.01 -0.50 14.92
CA ASP A 64 -1.32 -0.63 16.34
C ASP A 64 -0.04 -0.86 17.15
N ARG A 65 0.85 -1.73 16.68
CA ARG A 65 2.16 -1.90 17.29
C ARG A 65 2.99 -0.62 17.25
N ALA A 66 2.93 0.13 16.16
CA ALA A 66 3.65 1.39 16.01
C ALA A 66 3.23 2.46 17.03
N GLU A 67 1.98 2.46 17.53
CA GLU A 67 1.56 3.35 18.62
C GLU A 67 2.13 2.92 19.97
N LEU A 68 2.30 1.62 20.19
CA LEU A 68 2.82 1.07 21.44
C LEU A 68 4.35 1.10 21.51
N ASP A 69 5.01 0.86 20.38
CA ASP A 69 6.46 0.88 20.21
C ASP A 69 6.82 1.56 18.86
N PRO A 70 7.02 2.89 18.88
CA PRO A 70 7.22 3.66 17.65
C PRO A 70 8.54 3.39 16.94
N GLU A 71 9.61 3.07 17.65
CA GLU A 71 10.98 3.07 17.11
C GLU A 71 11.17 2.10 15.95
N PRO A 72 10.74 0.82 16.02
CA PRO A 72 10.89 -0.10 14.89
C PRO A 72 10.15 0.38 13.64
N SER A 73 8.94 0.94 13.80
CA SER A 73 8.16 1.46 12.69
C SER A 73 8.80 2.69 12.05
N LEU A 74 9.32 3.62 12.85
CA LEU A 74 10.05 4.79 12.38
C LEU A 74 11.34 4.36 11.67
N LYS A 75 12.06 3.38 12.19
CA LYS A 75 13.29 2.88 11.60
C LYS A 75 13.04 2.31 10.19
N VAL A 76 12.04 1.46 10.01
CA VAL A 76 11.73 0.88 8.70
C VAL A 76 11.09 1.92 7.76
N ASN A 77 10.02 2.57 8.20
CA ASN A 77 9.22 3.43 7.32
C ASN A 77 9.89 4.77 7.00
N PHE A 78 10.69 5.33 7.90
CA PHE A 78 11.36 6.63 7.69
C PHE A 78 12.85 6.47 7.42
N THR A 79 13.65 5.92 8.35
CA THR A 79 15.10 5.82 8.18
C THR A 79 15.47 4.96 6.96
N GLY A 80 14.81 3.80 6.78
CA GLY A 80 15.02 2.96 5.60
C GLY A 80 14.71 3.68 4.29
N THR A 81 13.65 4.50 4.26
CA THR A 81 13.34 5.34 3.10
C THR A 81 14.40 6.43 2.87
N GLN A 82 14.94 7.05 3.93
CA GLN A 82 16.03 8.03 3.83
C GLN A 82 17.29 7.40 3.24
N ASN A 83 17.70 6.23 3.73
CA ASN A 83 18.88 5.52 3.24
C ASN A 83 18.78 5.23 1.74
N LEU A 84 17.63 4.68 1.30
CA LEU A 84 17.39 4.43 -0.13
C LEU A 84 17.38 5.72 -0.96
N ALA A 85 16.81 6.82 -0.44
CA ALA A 85 16.80 8.10 -1.13
C ALA A 85 18.21 8.66 -1.32
N LEU A 86 19.10 8.55 -0.31
CA LEU A 86 20.50 8.97 -0.39
C LEU A 86 21.27 8.15 -1.41
N ALA A 87 21.10 6.83 -1.43
CA ALA A 87 21.70 5.97 -2.42
C ALA A 87 21.21 6.28 -3.85
N CYS A 88 19.92 6.60 -4.01
CA CYS A 88 19.37 7.05 -5.29
C CYS A 88 19.94 8.42 -5.72
N LEU A 89 20.15 9.34 -4.77
CA LEU A 89 20.76 10.63 -5.05
C LEU A 89 22.21 10.46 -5.54
N GLU A 90 22.99 9.58 -4.91
CA GLU A 90 24.36 9.28 -5.31
C GLU A 90 24.44 8.70 -6.71
N THR A 91 23.56 7.75 -7.04
CA THR A 91 23.54 7.09 -8.36
C THR A 91 22.83 7.90 -9.43
N GLY A 92 22.08 8.94 -9.07
CA GLY A 92 21.21 9.70 -9.99
C GLY A 92 20.01 8.90 -10.51
N CYS A 93 19.67 7.76 -9.89
CA CYS A 93 18.50 6.98 -10.28
C CYS A 93 17.20 7.58 -9.74
N ALA A 94 16.06 7.15 -10.27
CA ALA A 94 14.76 7.52 -9.74
C ALA A 94 14.36 6.63 -8.56
N MET A 95 13.49 7.13 -7.67
CA MET A 95 12.91 6.35 -6.59
C MET A 95 11.38 6.43 -6.60
N ALA A 96 10.72 5.29 -6.42
CA ALA A 96 9.28 5.19 -6.16
C ALA A 96 9.05 4.73 -4.71
N PHE A 97 8.20 5.45 -3.99
CA PHE A 97 7.88 5.20 -2.59
C PHE A 97 6.38 4.93 -2.41
N ILE A 98 6.06 3.86 -1.68
CA ILE A 98 4.68 3.51 -1.38
C ILE A 98 4.27 4.13 -0.04
N SER A 99 3.38 5.11 -0.13
CA SER A 99 2.79 5.80 1.00
C SER A 99 1.36 5.31 1.28
N SER A 100 0.61 6.00 2.14
CA SER A 100 -0.68 5.54 2.65
C SER A 100 -1.67 6.69 2.81
N ASP A 101 -2.97 6.35 2.83
CA ASP A 101 -4.07 7.20 3.25
C ASP A 101 -3.99 7.64 4.73
N TYR A 102 -3.23 6.93 5.56
CA TYR A 102 -2.97 7.31 6.97
C TYR A 102 -2.24 8.65 7.12
N VAL A 103 -1.78 9.26 6.04
CA VAL A 103 -1.30 10.64 6.04
C VAL A 103 -2.43 11.65 6.26
N PHE A 104 -3.69 11.25 6.13
CA PHE A 104 -4.88 12.09 6.34
C PHE A 104 -5.59 11.76 7.67
N ASP A 105 -6.37 12.74 8.18
CA ASP A 105 -7.14 12.60 9.42
C ASP A 105 -8.55 12.00 9.23
N GLY A 106 -9.00 11.86 7.99
CA GLY A 106 -10.33 11.32 7.69
C GLY A 106 -11.51 12.26 7.98
N ARG A 107 -11.27 13.56 8.17
CA ARG A 107 -12.31 14.54 8.59
C ARG A 107 -12.86 15.42 7.47
N LYS A 108 -12.37 15.27 6.25
CA LYS A 108 -12.78 16.09 5.10
C LYS A 108 -14.24 15.87 4.69
N GLY A 109 -14.80 14.67 4.90
CA GLY A 109 -16.16 14.32 4.46
C GLY A 109 -16.31 14.13 2.95
N ALA A 110 -15.21 14.12 2.19
CA ALA A 110 -15.12 13.85 0.76
C ALA A 110 -13.79 13.15 0.46
N PRO A 111 -13.65 12.46 -0.70
CA PRO A 111 -12.38 11.84 -1.06
C PRO A 111 -11.22 12.84 -1.06
N TYR A 112 -10.06 12.39 -0.56
CA TYR A 112 -8.84 13.20 -0.56
C TYR A 112 -8.16 13.13 -1.93
N ASN A 113 -7.73 14.27 -2.44
CA ASN A 113 -6.86 14.34 -3.61
C ASN A 113 -5.43 14.76 -3.21
N GLU A 114 -4.51 14.77 -4.16
CA GLU A 114 -3.09 15.00 -3.92
C GLU A 114 -2.78 16.42 -3.44
N PHE A 115 -3.69 17.39 -3.63
CA PHE A 115 -3.55 18.78 -3.16
C PHE A 115 -4.09 19.02 -1.76
N ASP A 116 -4.80 18.04 -1.18
CA ASP A 116 -5.30 18.15 0.19
C ASP A 116 -4.14 18.10 1.20
N ARG A 117 -4.25 18.90 2.24
CA ARG A 117 -3.23 18.98 3.29
C ARG A 117 -3.22 17.72 4.16
N PRO A 118 -2.09 16.99 4.25
CA PRO A 118 -1.97 15.86 5.16
C PRO A 118 -2.03 16.29 6.64
N ASN A 119 -2.67 15.44 7.47
CA ASN A 119 -2.77 15.59 8.91
C ASN A 119 -2.80 14.23 9.63
N PRO A 120 -1.68 13.45 9.60
CA PRO A 120 -1.65 12.11 10.16
C PRO A 120 -1.88 12.10 11.66
N GLN A 121 -2.71 11.19 12.15
CA GLN A 121 -3.05 11.10 13.57
C GLN A 121 -2.14 10.12 14.30
N GLY A 122 -1.77 9.00 13.69
CA GLY A 122 -0.94 7.94 14.26
C GLY A 122 0.52 7.97 13.82
N VAL A 123 1.36 7.19 14.50
CA VAL A 123 2.81 7.06 14.26
C VAL A 123 3.10 6.59 12.83
N TYR A 124 2.42 5.55 12.38
CA TYR A 124 2.59 5.03 11.02
C TYR A 124 2.37 6.11 9.95
N GLY A 125 1.26 6.84 10.04
CA GLY A 125 0.95 7.93 9.09
C GLY A 125 1.97 9.07 9.17
N LYS A 126 2.45 9.40 10.37
CA LYS A 126 3.51 10.42 10.57
C LYS A 126 4.84 9.99 9.94
N ALA A 127 5.23 8.71 10.08
CA ALA A 127 6.42 8.17 9.44
C ALA A 127 6.33 8.22 7.91
N LYS A 128 5.19 7.81 7.35
CA LYS A 128 4.95 7.87 5.89
C LYS A 128 5.01 9.31 5.37
N LEU A 129 4.36 10.26 6.04
CA LEU A 129 4.40 11.68 5.64
C LEU A 129 5.80 12.28 5.77
N ALA A 130 6.55 11.93 6.81
CA ALA A 130 7.94 12.37 6.97
C ALA A 130 8.80 11.89 5.79
N SER A 131 8.61 10.65 5.35
CA SER A 131 9.29 10.06 4.19
C SER A 131 8.93 10.75 2.88
N GLU A 132 7.65 11.04 2.65
CA GLU A 132 7.21 11.83 1.47
C GLU A 132 7.92 13.18 1.41
N ARG A 133 7.95 13.90 2.54
CA ARG A 133 8.58 15.22 2.64
C ARG A 133 10.09 15.16 2.43
N TYR A 134 10.73 14.15 3.01
CA TYR A 134 12.17 13.94 2.83
C TYR A 134 12.52 13.66 1.37
N LEU A 135 11.81 12.74 0.72
CA LEU A 135 11.99 12.45 -0.70
C LEU A 135 11.84 13.71 -1.56
N ALA A 136 10.77 14.46 -1.35
CA ALA A 136 10.51 15.69 -2.11
C ALA A 136 11.59 16.75 -1.92
N ALA A 137 12.24 16.79 -0.76
CA ALA A 137 13.29 17.75 -0.45
C ALA A 137 14.65 17.35 -1.04
N VAL A 138 14.99 16.04 -1.12
CA VAL A 138 16.35 15.61 -1.45
C VAL A 138 16.48 14.97 -2.83
N LEU A 139 15.41 14.38 -3.39
CA LEU A 139 15.50 13.59 -4.61
C LEU A 139 14.56 14.15 -5.70
N PRO A 140 15.08 14.89 -6.70
CA PRO A 140 14.23 15.46 -7.78
C PRO A 140 13.49 14.40 -8.60
N ARG A 141 14.09 13.23 -8.80
CA ARG A 141 13.56 12.12 -9.58
C ARG A 141 12.83 11.13 -8.68
N HIS A 142 11.69 11.53 -8.10
CA HIS A 142 10.93 10.67 -7.21
C HIS A 142 9.46 10.55 -7.60
N TYR A 143 8.87 9.43 -7.22
CA TYR A 143 7.44 9.16 -7.26
C TYR A 143 6.97 8.78 -5.87
N VAL A 144 5.84 9.32 -5.44
CA VAL A 144 5.15 8.91 -4.23
C VAL A 144 3.78 8.39 -4.62
N PHE A 145 3.45 7.18 -4.20
CA PHE A 145 2.15 6.57 -4.43
C PHE A 145 1.43 6.39 -3.09
N ARG A 146 0.41 7.22 -2.82
CA ARG A 146 -0.50 7.00 -1.70
C ARG A 146 -1.55 6.00 -2.12
N THR A 147 -1.71 4.95 -1.33
CA THR A 147 -2.67 3.86 -1.56
C THR A 147 -3.32 3.43 -0.26
N GLN A 148 -4.32 2.54 -0.32
CA GLN A 148 -5.00 2.04 0.88
C GLN A 148 -5.61 0.65 0.68
N TRP A 149 -5.85 -0.06 1.79
CA TRP A 149 -6.62 -1.31 1.86
C TRP A 149 -6.20 -2.35 0.83
N LEU A 150 -4.91 -2.61 0.76
CA LEU A 150 -4.35 -3.52 -0.23
C LEU A 150 -4.85 -4.95 -0.06
N PHE A 151 -5.22 -5.57 -1.17
CA PHE A 151 -5.52 -7.00 -1.26
C PHE A 151 -4.96 -7.57 -2.56
N GLY A 152 -4.61 -8.88 -2.56
CA GLY A 152 -4.04 -9.55 -3.73
C GLY A 152 -3.47 -10.92 -3.37
N LYS A 153 -2.95 -11.61 -4.38
CA LYS A 153 -2.48 -13.01 -4.28
C LYS A 153 -1.22 -13.14 -3.44
N GLY A 154 -0.35 -12.14 -3.49
CA GLY A 154 0.89 -12.09 -2.71
C GLY A 154 0.65 -11.87 -1.22
N GLY A 155 1.69 -12.14 -0.42
CA GLY A 155 1.67 -11.92 1.03
C GLY A 155 0.84 -12.93 1.82
N LYS A 156 1.14 -13.00 3.12
CA LYS A 156 0.52 -13.99 4.03
C LYS A 156 -0.81 -13.51 4.60
N ARG A 157 -1.02 -12.20 4.74
CA ARG A 157 -2.17 -11.61 5.42
C ARG A 157 -2.70 -10.40 4.65
N ASN A 158 -4.01 -10.30 4.54
CA ASN A 158 -4.74 -9.10 4.16
C ASN A 158 -6.17 -9.19 4.69
N PHE A 159 -6.94 -8.12 4.57
CA PHE A 159 -8.29 -8.06 5.09
C PHE A 159 -9.20 -9.14 4.49
N VAL A 160 -9.15 -9.39 3.18
CA VAL A 160 -9.97 -10.41 2.50
C VAL A 160 -9.70 -11.80 3.07
N LYS A 161 -8.40 -12.20 3.15
CA LYS A 161 -8.00 -13.49 3.76
C LYS A 161 -8.45 -13.59 5.22
N SER A 162 -8.36 -12.49 5.97
CA SER A 162 -8.76 -12.47 7.38
C SER A 162 -10.27 -12.63 7.55
N ILE A 163 -11.08 -11.99 6.70
CA ILE A 163 -12.54 -12.14 6.69
C ILE A 163 -12.92 -13.59 6.37
N LEU A 164 -12.40 -14.18 5.29
CA LEU A 164 -12.70 -15.56 4.92
C LEU A 164 -12.30 -16.57 6.00
N ARG A 165 -11.09 -16.42 6.56
CA ARG A 165 -10.62 -17.29 7.66
C ARG A 165 -11.52 -17.17 8.89
N ASN A 166 -11.77 -15.95 9.37
CA ASN A 166 -12.59 -15.73 10.56
C ASN A 166 -14.03 -16.20 10.34
N ALA A 167 -14.62 -15.98 9.16
CA ALA A 167 -15.94 -16.47 8.81
C ALA A 167 -16.01 -17.99 8.92
N ARG A 168 -15.05 -18.69 8.33
CA ARG A 168 -14.96 -20.16 8.36
C ARG A 168 -14.77 -20.73 9.78
N GLU A 169 -13.92 -20.06 10.58
CA GLU A 169 -13.58 -20.53 11.94
C GLU A 169 -14.67 -20.21 12.98
N LYS A 170 -15.33 -19.06 12.86
CA LYS A 170 -16.20 -18.51 13.91
C LYS A 170 -17.70 -18.50 13.55
N GLY A 171 -18.05 -18.67 12.27
CA GLY A 171 -19.43 -18.61 11.78
C GLY A 171 -20.06 -17.22 11.85
N ARG A 172 -19.38 -16.23 12.43
CA ARG A 172 -19.83 -14.83 12.55
C ARG A 172 -18.66 -13.88 12.52
N LEU A 173 -18.91 -12.65 12.08
CA LEU A 173 -17.93 -11.56 12.00
C LEU A 173 -18.47 -10.32 12.70
N ARG A 174 -17.60 -9.52 13.30
CA ARG A 174 -17.91 -8.17 13.80
C ARG A 174 -17.04 -7.18 13.04
N VAL A 175 -17.66 -6.26 12.29
CA VAL A 175 -16.93 -5.38 11.38
C VAL A 175 -17.40 -3.94 11.51
N VAL A 176 -16.46 -2.99 11.54
CA VAL A 176 -16.73 -1.57 11.71
C VAL A 176 -17.44 -0.95 10.50
N THR A 177 -18.44 -0.10 10.77
CA THR A 177 -19.23 0.61 9.74
C THR A 177 -18.74 2.02 9.46
N ASP A 178 -17.93 2.58 10.36
CA ASP A 178 -17.47 3.97 10.37
C ASP A 178 -15.99 4.12 10.00
N GLU A 179 -15.43 3.14 9.29
CA GLU A 179 -14.17 3.23 8.57
C GLU A 179 -14.49 3.05 7.08
N VAL A 180 -14.30 4.13 6.30
CA VAL A 180 -14.64 4.19 4.87
C VAL A 180 -13.40 4.48 4.04
N GLY A 181 -13.19 3.70 2.98
CA GLY A 181 -12.01 3.80 2.14
C GLY A 181 -12.22 3.21 0.74
N THR A 182 -11.10 3.01 0.04
CA THR A 182 -11.09 2.40 -1.30
C THR A 182 -10.22 1.15 -1.30
N PRO A 183 -10.80 -0.07 -1.36
CA PRO A 183 -10.01 -1.29 -1.50
C PRO A 183 -9.16 -1.27 -2.78
N THR A 184 -7.91 -1.71 -2.69
CA THR A 184 -6.97 -1.64 -3.81
C THR A 184 -6.30 -2.99 -4.07
N CYS A 185 -6.50 -3.51 -5.27
CA CYS A 185 -5.84 -4.73 -5.74
C CYS A 185 -4.36 -4.44 -6.07
N THR A 186 -3.46 -5.25 -5.52
CA THR A 186 -2.02 -5.06 -5.71
C THR A 186 -1.55 -5.28 -7.14
N GLU A 187 -2.22 -6.14 -7.91
CA GLU A 187 -1.94 -6.34 -9.34
C GLU A 187 -2.28 -5.08 -10.15
N ASP A 188 -3.43 -4.46 -9.88
CA ASP A 188 -3.86 -3.21 -10.54
C ASP A 188 -2.94 -2.03 -10.11
N LEU A 189 -2.56 -1.96 -8.84
CA LEU A 189 -1.63 -0.96 -8.33
C LEU A 189 -0.24 -1.09 -8.96
N ALA A 190 0.27 -2.31 -9.11
CA ALA A 190 1.55 -2.57 -9.74
C ALA A 190 1.56 -2.10 -11.21
N ASP A 191 0.45 -2.24 -11.94
CA ASP A 191 0.33 -1.73 -13.31
C ASP A 191 0.31 -0.19 -13.35
N ILE A 192 -0.38 0.47 -12.42
CA ILE A 192 -0.33 1.94 -12.29
C ILE A 192 1.11 2.41 -12.03
N ILE A 193 1.79 1.82 -11.03
CA ILE A 193 3.16 2.16 -10.67
C ILE A 193 4.08 1.99 -11.87
N TYR A 194 3.99 0.88 -12.57
CA TYR A 194 4.77 0.61 -13.76
C TYR A 194 4.59 1.71 -14.81
N ARG A 195 3.35 2.02 -15.21
CA ARG A 195 3.05 3.03 -16.24
C ARG A 195 3.53 4.42 -15.85
N VAL A 196 3.33 4.82 -14.60
CA VAL A 196 3.75 6.14 -14.09
C VAL A 196 5.28 6.22 -14.06
N CYS A 197 5.98 5.21 -13.54
CA CYS A 197 7.44 5.20 -13.48
C CYS A 197 8.10 5.24 -14.86
N LEU A 198 7.52 4.58 -15.87
CA LEU A 198 8.02 4.62 -17.23
C LEU A 198 7.85 5.98 -17.92
N SER A 199 6.86 6.75 -17.50
CA SER A 199 6.53 8.04 -18.14
C SER A 199 7.54 9.15 -17.86
N GLY A 200 8.35 9.04 -16.80
CA GLY A 200 9.22 10.10 -16.31
C GLY A 200 8.46 11.29 -15.68
N LYS A 201 7.15 11.18 -15.47
CA LYS A 201 6.33 12.22 -14.82
C LYS A 201 6.43 12.06 -13.31
N TYR A 202 7.48 12.63 -12.73
CA TYR A 202 7.76 12.58 -11.29
C TYR A 202 6.69 13.30 -10.47
N GLY A 203 6.53 12.92 -9.21
CA GLY A 203 5.64 13.60 -8.26
C GLY A 203 4.79 12.66 -7.41
N LEU A 204 3.76 13.26 -6.79
CA LEU A 204 2.83 12.60 -5.89
C LEU A 204 1.57 12.15 -6.64
N TYR A 205 1.18 10.90 -6.43
CA TYR A 205 -0.01 10.27 -7.00
C TYR A 205 -0.81 9.57 -5.92
N HIS A 206 -2.12 9.70 -5.95
CA HIS A 206 -3.00 8.73 -5.35
C HIS A 206 -3.20 7.59 -6.35
N ALA A 207 -3.08 6.35 -5.87
CA ALA A 207 -3.15 5.15 -6.71
C ALA A 207 -3.99 4.07 -6.03
N THR A 208 -5.27 4.02 -6.40
CA THR A 208 -6.25 3.06 -5.89
C THR A 208 -7.13 2.54 -7.02
N ASN A 209 -7.83 1.43 -6.79
CA ASN A 209 -8.96 1.06 -7.62
C ASN A 209 -10.07 2.12 -7.51
N GLN A 210 -11.10 2.02 -8.34
CA GLN A 210 -12.31 2.85 -8.24
C GLN A 210 -13.30 2.22 -7.26
N GLY A 211 -14.18 3.05 -6.70
CA GLY A 211 -15.22 2.65 -5.77
C GLY A 211 -14.86 2.93 -4.31
N ILE A 212 -15.86 3.21 -3.50
CA ILE A 212 -15.76 3.55 -2.08
C ILE A 212 -16.69 2.62 -1.31
N CYS A 213 -16.24 2.09 -0.18
CA CYS A 213 -17.09 1.30 0.72
C CYS A 213 -16.62 1.44 2.18
N SER A 214 -17.48 1.06 3.13
CA SER A 214 -17.06 0.83 4.51
C SER A 214 -16.34 -0.52 4.65
N ARG A 215 -15.61 -0.73 5.74
CA ARG A 215 -15.07 -2.06 6.09
C ARG A 215 -16.18 -3.10 6.19
N TYR A 216 -17.31 -2.70 6.73
CA TYR A 216 -18.50 -3.55 6.85
C TYR A 216 -19.03 -3.98 5.48
N ASP A 217 -19.26 -3.04 4.56
CA ASP A 217 -19.73 -3.35 3.22
C ASP A 217 -18.72 -4.24 2.48
N PHE A 218 -17.42 -3.94 2.61
CA PHE A 218 -16.37 -4.74 2.01
C PHE A 218 -16.36 -6.18 2.55
N ALA A 219 -16.53 -6.37 3.88
CA ALA A 219 -16.62 -7.70 4.47
C ALA A 219 -17.86 -8.46 4.00
N ARG A 220 -19.01 -7.80 3.89
CA ARG A 220 -20.23 -8.42 3.36
C ARG A 220 -20.05 -8.88 1.92
N GLU A 221 -19.48 -8.04 1.06
CA GLU A 221 -19.18 -8.38 -0.34
C GLU A 221 -18.25 -9.60 -0.44
N ILE A 222 -17.23 -9.71 0.44
CA ILE A 222 -16.33 -10.86 0.48
C ILE A 222 -17.09 -12.15 0.81
N VAL A 223 -17.96 -12.11 1.82
CA VAL A 223 -18.75 -13.27 2.26
C VAL A 223 -19.76 -13.69 1.19
N GLU A 224 -20.44 -12.73 0.57
CA GLU A 224 -21.36 -12.95 -0.55
C GLU A 224 -20.66 -13.60 -1.75
N LEU A 225 -19.51 -13.07 -2.15
CA LEU A 225 -18.72 -13.65 -3.25
C LEU A 225 -18.17 -15.04 -2.94
N ALA A 226 -18.00 -15.39 -1.67
CA ALA A 226 -17.65 -16.73 -1.24
C ALA A 226 -18.85 -17.72 -1.26
N GLY A 227 -20.08 -17.24 -1.46
CA GLY A 227 -21.29 -18.06 -1.43
C GLY A 227 -21.66 -18.55 -0.01
N TRP A 228 -21.24 -17.85 1.03
CA TRP A 228 -21.44 -18.25 2.43
C TRP A 228 -22.60 -17.46 3.07
N GLU A 229 -23.84 -17.80 2.67
CA GLU A 229 -25.06 -17.09 3.08
C GLU A 229 -25.37 -17.18 4.58
N ASP A 230 -24.90 -18.23 5.27
CA ASP A 230 -25.14 -18.46 6.70
C ASP A 230 -24.20 -17.65 7.62
N ILE A 231 -23.24 -16.90 7.08
CA ILE A 231 -22.31 -16.11 7.87
C ILE A 231 -22.92 -14.77 8.25
N GLU A 232 -23.16 -14.57 9.53
CA GLU A 232 -23.60 -13.31 10.08
C GLU A 232 -22.44 -12.29 10.12
N VAL A 233 -22.66 -11.11 9.51
CA VAL A 233 -21.74 -9.95 9.61
C VAL A 233 -22.40 -8.90 10.48
N GLU A 234 -22.00 -8.81 11.75
CA GLU A 234 -22.52 -7.86 12.74
C GLU A 234 -21.87 -6.49 12.54
N PRO A 235 -22.64 -5.41 12.36
CA PRO A 235 -22.10 -4.06 12.29
C PRO A 235 -21.71 -3.55 13.69
N ILE A 236 -20.50 -3.01 13.80
CA ILE A 236 -20.01 -2.37 15.02
C ILE A 236 -19.45 -0.99 14.68
N LYS A 237 -19.07 -0.21 15.70
CA LYS A 237 -18.35 1.05 15.59
C LYS A 237 -16.88 0.87 15.90
N TYR A 238 -16.04 1.74 15.36
CA TYR A 238 -14.61 1.73 15.67
C TYR A 238 -14.36 1.88 17.19
N ALA A 239 -15.17 2.69 17.85
CA ALA A 239 -15.09 2.87 19.31
C ALA A 239 -15.38 1.60 20.14
N ASP A 240 -15.99 0.57 19.52
CA ASP A 240 -16.21 -0.74 20.16
C ASP A 240 -14.95 -1.63 20.12
N LEU A 241 -13.89 -1.17 19.45
CA LEU A 241 -12.59 -1.81 19.37
C LEU A 241 -11.59 -1.05 20.24
N ASP A 242 -10.93 -1.73 21.14
CA ASP A 242 -9.84 -1.17 21.94
C ASP A 242 -8.52 -1.27 21.16
N LEU A 243 -8.36 -0.40 20.13
CA LEU A 243 -7.20 -0.38 19.28
C LEU A 243 -6.36 0.88 19.53
N PRO A 244 -5.02 0.74 19.67
CA PRO A 244 -4.14 1.87 20.00
C PRO A 244 -4.06 2.94 18.91
N CYS A 245 -4.02 2.52 17.63
CA CYS A 245 -3.82 3.44 16.53
C CYS A 245 -5.14 4.10 16.08
N PRO A 246 -5.27 5.44 16.12
CA PRO A 246 -6.42 6.12 15.54
C PRO A 246 -6.47 5.92 14.02
N ARG A 247 -7.57 5.40 13.53
CA ARG A 247 -7.80 5.22 12.09
C ARG A 247 -8.59 6.39 11.50
N PRO A 248 -8.25 6.83 10.27
CA PRO A 248 -9.04 7.86 9.61
C PRO A 248 -10.45 7.31 9.30
N PRO A 249 -11.53 7.92 9.83
CA PRO A 249 -12.88 7.38 9.63
C PRO A 249 -13.37 7.45 8.18
N TYR A 250 -12.91 8.42 7.41
CA TYR A 250 -13.28 8.57 6.00
C TYR A 250 -12.06 9.02 5.20
N SER A 251 -11.37 8.07 4.57
CA SER A 251 -10.11 8.33 3.84
C SER A 251 -10.07 7.88 2.38
N PRO A 252 -11.19 7.80 1.64
CA PRO A 252 -11.10 7.46 0.23
C PRO A 252 -10.16 8.40 -0.51
N LEU A 253 -9.35 7.85 -1.41
CA LEU A 253 -8.41 8.61 -2.22
C LEU A 253 -9.00 8.85 -3.62
N ASP A 254 -8.98 10.10 -4.07
CA ASP A 254 -9.29 10.47 -5.44
C ASP A 254 -7.99 10.51 -6.26
N ASN A 255 -7.91 9.72 -7.31
CA ASN A 255 -6.76 9.59 -8.20
C ASN A 255 -6.68 10.79 -9.19
N LEU A 256 -6.68 12.02 -8.66
CA LEU A 256 -6.78 13.23 -9.48
C LEU A 256 -5.57 13.41 -10.40
N ASN A 257 -4.35 13.25 -9.87
CA ASN A 257 -3.14 13.41 -10.68
C ASN A 257 -3.02 12.36 -11.78
N LEU A 258 -3.46 11.12 -11.57
CA LEU A 258 -3.51 10.12 -12.63
C LEU A 258 -4.40 10.62 -13.79
N ARG A 259 -5.59 11.16 -13.48
CA ARG A 259 -6.50 11.72 -14.50
C ARG A 259 -5.91 12.93 -15.20
N LEU A 260 -5.36 13.90 -14.45
CA LEU A 260 -4.78 15.13 -15.02
C LEU A 260 -3.58 14.85 -15.92
N GLN A 261 -2.82 13.80 -15.61
CA GLN A 261 -1.67 13.38 -16.40
C GLN A 261 -2.02 12.46 -17.57
N GLY A 262 -3.30 12.07 -17.71
CA GLY A 262 -3.79 11.20 -18.79
C GLY A 262 -3.49 9.73 -18.59
N PHE A 263 -3.22 9.27 -17.37
CA PHE A 263 -3.06 7.85 -17.08
C PHE A 263 -4.43 7.15 -16.99
N PRO A 264 -4.54 5.92 -17.48
CA PRO A 264 -5.74 5.11 -17.27
C PRO A 264 -5.91 4.82 -15.77
N LEU A 265 -7.15 4.95 -15.30
CA LEU A 265 -7.50 4.55 -13.95
C LEU A 265 -7.64 3.03 -13.87
N ALA A 266 -7.38 2.47 -12.68
CA ALA A 266 -7.70 1.08 -12.41
C ALA A 266 -9.21 0.83 -12.49
N ARG A 267 -9.59 -0.42 -12.71
CA ARG A 267 -10.99 -0.89 -12.68
C ARG A 267 -11.64 -0.69 -11.31
N HIS A 268 -12.94 -0.92 -11.23
CA HIS A 268 -13.64 -0.89 -9.94
C HIS A 268 -13.16 -2.05 -9.04
N TYR A 269 -12.98 -1.80 -7.71
CA TYR A 269 -12.44 -2.79 -6.77
C TYR A 269 -13.26 -4.10 -6.74
N ARG A 270 -14.57 -4.03 -7.00
CA ARG A 270 -15.46 -5.21 -7.02
C ARG A 270 -15.09 -6.23 -8.08
N GLU A 271 -14.62 -5.79 -9.22
CA GLU A 271 -14.17 -6.67 -10.30
C GLU A 271 -12.93 -7.43 -9.84
N ALA A 272 -11.94 -6.71 -9.33
CA ALA A 272 -10.72 -7.30 -8.79
C ALA A 272 -10.99 -8.20 -7.58
N LEU A 273 -11.92 -7.80 -6.69
CA LEU A 273 -12.31 -8.58 -5.52
C LEU A 273 -12.93 -9.92 -5.94
N ARG A 274 -13.84 -9.93 -6.93
CA ARG A 274 -14.46 -11.15 -7.43
C ARG A 274 -13.42 -12.15 -7.91
N GLU A 275 -12.48 -11.71 -8.74
CA GLU A 275 -11.39 -12.55 -9.24
C GLU A 275 -10.52 -13.08 -8.11
N TYR A 276 -10.23 -12.21 -7.12
CA TYR A 276 -9.38 -12.60 -6.01
C TYR A 276 -10.04 -13.60 -5.06
N VAL A 277 -11.31 -13.41 -4.72
CA VAL A 277 -12.07 -14.35 -3.87
C VAL A 277 -12.22 -15.70 -4.58
N SER A 278 -12.56 -15.73 -5.88
CA SER A 278 -12.60 -16.98 -6.65
C SER A 278 -11.26 -17.71 -6.60
N TRP A 279 -10.16 -17.01 -6.84
CA TRP A 279 -8.82 -17.58 -6.76
C TRP A 279 -8.48 -18.13 -5.37
N LEU A 280 -8.87 -17.43 -4.29
CA LEU A 280 -8.64 -17.88 -2.91
C LEU A 280 -9.39 -19.17 -2.59
N LEU A 281 -10.64 -19.30 -3.05
CA LEU A 281 -11.46 -20.50 -2.84
C LEU A 281 -10.90 -21.71 -3.59
N GLU A 282 -10.50 -21.52 -4.85
CA GLU A 282 -9.92 -22.57 -5.70
C GLU A 282 -8.57 -23.10 -5.16
N ASN A 283 -7.77 -22.22 -4.53
CA ASN A 283 -6.41 -22.56 -4.08
C ASN A 283 -6.29 -22.77 -2.56
N ASN A 284 -7.40 -22.80 -1.81
CA ASN A 284 -7.40 -22.85 -0.33
C ASN A 284 -6.45 -21.78 0.27
N GLY A 285 -6.46 -20.58 -0.27
CA GLY A 285 -5.47 -19.52 -0.04
C GLY A 285 -5.69 -18.64 1.20
N PHE A 286 -6.50 -19.07 2.19
CA PHE A 286 -6.84 -18.30 3.39
C PHE A 286 -6.96 -19.12 4.67
#